data_5f319da75d4ec01cb3598c59582ee942
#
_entry.id   5f319da75d4ec01cb3598c59582ee942
#
_cell.length_a   1.000
_cell.length_b   1.000
_cell.length_c   1.000
_cell.angle_alpha   90.00
_cell.angle_beta   90.00
_cell.angle_gamma   90.00
#
_symmetry.space_group_name_H-M   'P 1'
#
loop_
_entity.id
_entity.type
_entity.pdbx_description
1 polymer ?
#
loop_
_entity_poly.entity_id
_entity_poly.type
_entity_poly.pdbx_seq_one_letter_code
_entity_poly.pdbx_strand_id
1 'polypeptide(L)'
;AQLTLELWNRLSHEIEKQSLNDVWDLEMDLLPTLISMREKGVRVDLDGALILKKEFVKREKEELASIKKLVGMDVDIWANRSVAQAFDKLKIEYPRTEKTQEASFTANWLQNNSQPIAQHIRQARELSKFHSTFIDSIFRHEHKGRIHSEINQLRGDGGGTVSGRLSYGNPNLQQIPARNKE
;
A
#
# COMPACT_ATOMS: atom_id res chain seq x y z
N ALA A 1 -23.12 -13.58 25.07
CA ALA A 1 -23.31 -15.05 24.96
C ALA A 1 -24.71 -15.41 24.43
N GLN A 2 -25.83 -14.96 25.05
CA GLN A 2 -27.18 -15.34 24.61
C GLN A 2 -27.48 -14.86 23.17
N LEU A 3 -27.28 -13.58 22.89
CA LEU A 3 -27.47 -13.01 21.51
C LEU A 3 -26.63 -13.70 20.47
N THR A 4 -25.40 -14.11 20.80
CA THR A 4 -24.51 -14.83 19.90
C THR A 4 -25.09 -16.22 19.57
N LEU A 5 -25.66 -16.90 20.56
CA LEU A 5 -26.30 -18.20 20.34
C LEU A 5 -27.59 -18.09 19.51
N GLU A 6 -28.40 -17.07 19.77
CA GLU A 6 -29.60 -16.81 18.97
C GLU A 6 -29.25 -16.47 17.52
N LEU A 7 -28.20 -15.66 17.31
CA LEU A 7 -27.68 -15.37 15.97
C LEU A 7 -27.17 -16.62 15.28
N TRP A 8 -26.41 -17.48 15.97
CA TRP A 8 -25.93 -18.74 15.43
C TRP A 8 -27.08 -19.65 14.98
N ASN A 9 -28.10 -19.84 15.84
CA ASN A 9 -29.25 -20.67 15.50
C ASN A 9 -29.98 -20.19 14.24
N ARG A 10 -30.02 -18.89 14.03
CA ARG A 10 -30.62 -18.30 12.81
C ARG A 10 -29.73 -18.46 11.61
N LEU A 11 -28.42 -18.19 11.73
CA LEU A 11 -27.46 -18.24 10.61
C LEU A 11 -27.19 -19.68 10.16
N SER A 12 -27.11 -20.66 11.08
CA SER A 12 -26.93 -22.06 10.73
C SER A 12 -28.06 -22.58 9.81
N HIS A 13 -29.30 -22.17 10.10
CA HIS A 13 -30.44 -22.51 9.24
C HIS A 13 -30.36 -21.87 7.83
N GLU A 14 -29.88 -20.64 7.76
CA GLU A 14 -29.65 -19.97 6.46
C GLU A 14 -28.48 -20.60 5.67
N ILE A 15 -27.42 -21.07 6.33
CA ILE A 15 -26.32 -21.82 5.72
C ILE A 15 -26.84 -23.10 5.05
N GLU A 16 -27.65 -23.90 5.76
CA GLU A 16 -28.28 -25.11 5.22
C GLU A 16 -29.18 -24.79 4.02
N LYS A 17 -30.07 -23.81 4.18
CA LYS A 17 -31.02 -23.39 3.15
C LYS A 17 -30.34 -22.94 1.85
N GLN A 18 -29.18 -22.30 1.96
CA GLN A 18 -28.40 -21.81 0.82
C GLN A 18 -27.36 -22.83 0.33
N SER A 19 -27.30 -24.04 0.90
CA SER A 19 -26.32 -25.08 0.57
C SER A 19 -24.86 -24.63 0.68
N LEU A 20 -24.55 -23.85 1.75
CA LEU A 20 -23.22 -23.27 2.00
C LEU A 20 -22.39 -24.09 3.01
N ASN A 21 -22.80 -25.32 3.38
CA ASN A 21 -22.11 -26.11 4.40
C ASN A 21 -20.63 -26.35 4.05
N ASP A 22 -20.31 -26.74 2.82
CA ASP A 22 -18.93 -27.00 2.40
C ASP A 22 -18.04 -25.74 2.51
N VAL A 23 -18.61 -24.59 2.21
CA VAL A 23 -17.88 -23.30 2.34
C VAL A 23 -17.71 -22.96 3.81
N TRP A 24 -18.73 -23.17 4.64
CA TRP A 24 -18.66 -22.96 6.08
C TRP A 24 -17.56 -23.83 6.71
N ASP A 25 -17.55 -25.12 6.40
CA ASP A 25 -16.58 -26.07 6.95
C ASP A 25 -15.15 -25.67 6.54
N LEU A 26 -14.95 -25.32 5.25
CA LEU A 26 -13.65 -24.85 4.75
C LEU A 26 -13.17 -23.61 5.50
N GLU A 27 -14.02 -22.61 5.69
CA GLU A 27 -13.65 -21.35 6.36
C GLU A 27 -13.39 -21.58 7.86
N MET A 28 -14.14 -22.45 8.50
CA MET A 28 -13.94 -22.80 9.91
C MET A 28 -12.67 -23.62 10.14
N ASP A 29 -12.35 -24.55 9.24
CA ASP A 29 -11.11 -25.34 9.30
C ASP A 29 -9.87 -24.48 9.03
N LEU A 30 -10.00 -23.44 8.22
CA LEU A 30 -8.92 -22.50 7.92
C LEU A 30 -8.60 -21.56 9.12
N LEU A 31 -9.60 -21.21 9.91
CA LEU A 31 -9.50 -20.22 10.99
C LEU A 31 -8.37 -20.51 12.00
N PRO A 32 -8.19 -21.73 12.55
CA PRO A 32 -7.07 -22.03 13.46
C PRO A 32 -5.71 -21.79 12.82
N THR A 33 -5.57 -22.09 11.52
CA THR A 33 -4.32 -21.86 10.78
C THR A 33 -4.02 -20.36 10.67
N LEU A 34 -5.02 -19.53 10.37
CA LEU A 34 -4.84 -18.07 10.27
C LEU A 34 -4.51 -17.44 11.63
N ILE A 35 -5.15 -17.91 12.71
CA ILE A 35 -4.82 -17.50 14.09
C ILE A 35 -3.35 -17.84 14.39
N SER A 36 -2.92 -19.06 14.12
CA SER A 36 -1.53 -19.49 14.33
C SER A 36 -0.53 -18.68 13.50
N MET A 37 -0.85 -18.36 12.24
CA MET A 37 -0.03 -17.50 11.40
C MET A 37 0.10 -16.09 11.98
N ARG A 38 -0.99 -15.51 12.48
CA ARG A 38 -0.98 -14.20 13.13
C ARG A 38 -0.19 -14.21 14.44
N GLU A 39 -0.37 -15.23 15.27
CA GLU A 39 0.40 -15.40 16.52
C GLU A 39 1.88 -15.57 16.27
N LYS A 40 2.26 -16.37 15.27
CA LYS A 40 3.66 -16.56 14.86
C LYS A 40 4.26 -15.29 14.28
N GLY A 41 3.50 -14.54 13.48
CA GLY A 41 3.96 -13.35 12.79
C GLY A 41 5.06 -13.60 11.75
N VAL A 42 5.42 -12.56 11.01
CA VAL A 42 6.48 -12.57 9.99
C VAL A 42 7.75 -11.97 10.57
N ARG A 43 8.87 -12.70 10.50
CA ARG A 43 10.17 -12.20 10.93
C ARG A 43 10.65 -11.07 10.03
N VAL A 44 11.24 -10.03 10.63
CA VAL A 44 11.75 -8.84 9.91
C VAL A 44 13.23 -8.64 10.24
N ASP A 45 14.00 -8.31 9.22
CA ASP A 45 15.38 -7.82 9.37
C ASP A 45 15.32 -6.30 9.58
N LEU A 46 15.35 -5.87 10.84
CA LEU A 46 15.27 -4.45 11.21
C LEU A 46 16.54 -3.68 10.84
N ASP A 47 17.70 -4.29 10.90
CA ASP A 47 18.97 -3.65 10.55
C ASP A 47 19.03 -3.41 9.05
N GLY A 48 18.68 -4.41 8.25
CA GLY A 48 18.56 -4.29 6.80
C GLY A 48 17.52 -3.24 6.40
N ALA A 49 16.35 -3.22 7.06
CA ALA A 49 15.32 -2.22 6.82
C ALA A 49 15.80 -0.79 7.13
N LEU A 50 16.59 -0.61 8.19
CA LEU A 50 17.16 0.70 8.54
C LEU A 50 18.21 1.18 7.53
N ILE A 51 19.04 0.28 7.02
CA ILE A 51 20.04 0.57 5.98
C ILE A 51 19.31 1.01 4.71
N LEU A 52 18.33 0.24 4.25
CA LEU A 52 17.51 0.57 3.08
C LEU A 52 16.78 1.90 3.24
N LYS A 53 16.22 2.20 4.42
CA LYS A 53 15.59 3.49 4.67
C LYS A 53 16.54 4.64 4.47
N LYS A 54 17.76 4.55 5.02
CA LYS A 54 18.78 5.60 4.87
C LYS A 54 19.16 5.81 3.41
N GLU A 55 19.31 4.73 2.66
CA GLU A 55 19.61 4.77 1.24
C GLU A 55 18.49 5.42 0.44
N PHE A 56 17.24 5.02 0.63
CA PHE A 56 16.09 5.60 -0.08
C PHE A 56 15.90 7.07 0.23
N VAL A 57 16.03 7.49 1.48
CA VAL A 57 15.97 8.91 1.86
C VAL A 57 17.10 9.72 1.21
N LYS A 58 18.31 9.15 1.09
CA LYS A 58 19.42 9.80 0.39
C LYS A 58 19.11 9.96 -1.10
N ARG A 59 18.69 8.88 -1.77
CA ARG A 59 18.35 8.91 -3.20
C ARG A 59 17.18 9.85 -3.49
N GLU A 60 16.14 9.87 -2.64
CA GLU A 60 15.02 10.82 -2.76
C GLU A 60 15.52 12.28 -2.74
N LYS A 61 16.43 12.62 -1.81
CA LYS A 61 17.02 13.96 -1.75
C LYS A 61 17.82 14.30 -3.01
N GLU A 62 18.52 13.35 -3.59
CA GLU A 62 19.26 13.52 -4.84
C GLU A 62 18.30 13.78 -6.00
N GLU A 63 17.18 13.07 -6.08
CA GLU A 63 16.14 13.30 -7.08
C GLU A 63 15.49 14.68 -6.93
N LEU A 64 15.14 15.08 -5.70
CA LEU A 64 14.59 16.40 -5.40
C LEU A 64 15.58 17.54 -5.74
N ALA A 65 16.86 17.33 -5.48
CA ALA A 65 17.91 18.28 -5.88
C ALA A 65 18.03 18.39 -7.39
N SER A 66 17.89 17.27 -8.14
CA SER A 66 17.89 17.26 -9.61
C SER A 66 16.68 18.01 -10.15
N ILE A 67 15.47 17.81 -9.59
CA ILE A 67 14.27 18.58 -9.93
C ILE A 67 14.52 20.08 -9.70
N LYS A 68 15.03 20.46 -8.53
CA LYS A 68 15.33 21.85 -8.20
C LYS A 68 16.35 22.46 -9.18
N LYS A 69 17.35 21.71 -9.57
CA LYS A 69 18.37 22.18 -10.56
C LYS A 69 17.74 22.41 -11.93
N LEU A 70 16.83 21.52 -12.38
CA LEU A 70 16.17 21.64 -13.67
C LEU A 70 15.21 22.83 -13.73
N VAL A 71 14.43 23.03 -12.65
CA VAL A 71 13.35 24.03 -12.61
C VAL A 71 13.80 25.36 -11.98
N GLY A 72 14.84 25.34 -11.14
CA GLY A 72 15.29 26.51 -10.38
C GLY A 72 14.35 26.94 -9.26
N MET A 73 13.54 26.01 -8.72
CA MET A 73 12.64 26.21 -7.59
C MET A 73 12.42 24.91 -6.83
N ASP A 74 11.99 25.01 -5.58
CA ASP A 74 11.56 23.84 -4.80
C ASP A 74 10.18 23.37 -5.29
N VAL A 75 10.03 22.06 -5.47
CA VAL A 75 8.81 21.44 -5.98
C VAL A 75 8.29 20.43 -4.95
N ASP A 76 7.05 20.64 -4.49
CA ASP A 76 6.34 19.61 -3.76
C ASP A 76 5.83 18.55 -4.77
N ILE A 77 6.48 17.40 -4.77
CA ILE A 77 6.20 16.31 -5.72
C ILE A 77 4.82 15.67 -5.52
N TRP A 78 4.17 15.89 -4.37
CA TRP A 78 2.85 15.35 -4.07
C TRP A 78 1.71 16.31 -4.40
N ALA A 79 1.97 17.62 -4.46
CA ALA A 79 1.01 18.63 -4.81
C ALA A 79 0.95 18.84 -6.33
N ASN A 80 -0.13 18.38 -6.99
CA ASN A 80 -0.31 18.53 -8.44
C ASN A 80 -0.11 19.97 -8.92
N ARG A 81 -0.52 20.97 -8.12
CA ARG A 81 -0.33 22.38 -8.44
C ARG A 81 1.16 22.76 -8.49
N SER A 82 1.97 22.29 -7.54
CA SER A 82 3.41 22.57 -7.52
C SER A 82 4.13 21.89 -8.68
N VAL A 83 3.75 20.65 -8.98
CA VAL A 83 4.27 19.93 -10.15
C VAL A 83 3.89 20.63 -11.45
N ALA A 84 2.64 21.10 -11.59
CA ALA A 84 2.19 21.86 -12.77
C ALA A 84 3.03 23.12 -12.99
N GLN A 85 3.30 23.90 -11.94
CA GLN A 85 4.17 25.08 -12.04
C GLN A 85 5.57 24.75 -12.55
N ALA A 86 6.11 23.58 -12.17
CA ALA A 86 7.41 23.11 -12.64
C ALA A 86 7.38 22.78 -14.13
N PHE A 87 6.32 22.12 -14.62
CA PHE A 87 6.12 21.80 -16.03
C PHE A 87 5.87 23.05 -16.87
N ASP A 88 5.04 23.99 -16.39
CA ASP A 88 4.78 25.28 -17.04
C ASP A 88 6.08 26.07 -17.25
N LYS A 89 6.96 26.10 -16.23
CA LYS A 89 8.25 26.79 -16.30
C LYS A 89 9.17 26.21 -17.38
N LEU A 90 9.10 24.90 -17.58
CA LEU A 90 9.84 24.19 -18.62
C LEU A 90 9.11 24.19 -19.98
N LYS A 91 7.90 24.75 -20.05
CA LYS A 91 7.04 24.76 -21.25
C LYS A 91 6.72 23.34 -21.75
N ILE A 92 6.50 22.41 -20.82
CA ILE A 92 6.17 21.03 -21.10
C ILE A 92 4.66 20.83 -20.85
N GLU A 93 3.97 20.28 -21.83
CA GLU A 93 2.54 19.95 -21.70
C GLU A 93 2.32 18.77 -20.77
N TYR A 94 1.18 18.81 -20.06
CA TYR A 94 0.77 17.78 -19.12
C TYR A 94 -0.74 17.55 -19.15
N PRO A 95 -1.23 16.38 -18.76
CA PRO A 95 -2.65 16.05 -18.79
C PRO A 95 -3.43 16.80 -17.72
N ARG A 96 -4.68 17.03 -18.05
CA ARG A 96 -5.69 17.61 -17.14
C ARG A 96 -6.85 16.64 -16.96
N THR A 97 -7.49 16.71 -15.82
CA THR A 97 -8.70 15.91 -15.55
C THR A 97 -9.86 16.41 -16.43
N GLU A 98 -10.66 15.50 -16.96
CA GLU A 98 -11.77 15.85 -17.86
C GLU A 98 -12.82 16.75 -17.18
N LYS A 99 -13.12 16.48 -15.90
CA LYS A 99 -14.21 17.19 -15.19
C LYS A 99 -13.79 18.53 -14.61
N THR A 100 -12.62 18.60 -13.97
CA THR A 100 -12.20 19.81 -13.23
C THR A 100 -11.13 20.62 -13.94
N GLN A 101 -10.57 20.10 -15.05
CA GLN A 101 -9.46 20.70 -15.78
C GLN A 101 -8.19 20.94 -14.91
N GLU A 102 -8.11 20.27 -13.77
CA GLU A 102 -6.95 20.32 -12.92
C GLU A 102 -5.80 19.45 -13.44
N ALA A 103 -4.58 19.84 -13.17
CA ALA A 103 -3.39 19.08 -13.54
C ALA A 103 -3.41 17.66 -12.91
N SER A 104 -3.06 16.65 -13.72
CA SER A 104 -3.11 15.25 -13.30
C SER A 104 -1.82 14.52 -13.65
N PHE A 105 -1.01 14.20 -12.64
CA PHE A 105 0.27 13.50 -12.79
C PHE A 105 0.18 12.09 -12.22
N THR A 106 -0.50 11.21 -12.96
CA THR A 106 -0.64 9.79 -12.56
C THR A 106 0.68 9.05 -12.71
N ALA A 107 0.87 7.96 -11.94
CA ALA A 107 2.06 7.12 -12.02
C ALA A 107 2.29 6.59 -13.45
N ASN A 108 1.22 6.15 -14.12
CA ASN A 108 1.28 5.66 -15.50
C ASN A 108 1.73 6.75 -16.48
N TRP A 109 1.22 7.96 -16.34
CA TRP A 109 1.64 9.07 -17.21
C TRP A 109 3.11 9.44 -16.99
N LEU A 110 3.55 9.56 -15.74
CA LEU A 110 4.95 9.83 -15.40
C LEU A 110 5.89 8.73 -15.91
N GLN A 111 5.47 7.48 -15.84
CA GLN A 111 6.25 6.34 -16.34
C GLN A 111 6.46 6.38 -17.85
N ASN A 112 5.43 6.77 -18.61
CA ASN A 112 5.44 6.81 -20.06
C ASN A 112 5.97 8.15 -20.63
N ASN A 113 6.30 9.11 -19.76
CA ASN A 113 6.82 10.40 -20.17
C ASN A 113 8.37 10.39 -20.16
N SER A 114 8.99 10.67 -21.30
CA SER A 114 10.45 10.66 -21.47
C SER A 114 11.15 11.92 -20.94
N GLN A 115 10.42 12.93 -20.52
CA GLN A 115 11.02 14.18 -20.02
C GLN A 115 11.78 13.94 -18.71
N PRO A 116 13.01 14.48 -18.56
CA PRO A 116 13.83 14.26 -17.35
C PRO A 116 13.09 14.61 -16.05
N ILE A 117 12.35 15.73 -16.04
CA ILE A 117 11.57 16.14 -14.86
C ILE A 117 10.51 15.10 -14.46
N ALA A 118 9.83 14.49 -15.43
CA ALA A 118 8.82 13.46 -15.17
C ALA A 118 9.45 12.21 -14.53
N GLN A 119 10.61 11.80 -15.03
CA GLN A 119 11.34 10.65 -14.49
C GLN A 119 11.86 10.93 -13.07
N HIS A 120 12.44 12.09 -12.82
CA HIS A 120 12.87 12.48 -11.47
C HIS A 120 11.70 12.54 -10.47
N ILE A 121 10.56 13.11 -10.87
CA ILE A 121 9.36 13.14 -10.01
C ILE A 121 8.84 11.72 -9.73
N ARG A 122 8.82 10.85 -10.75
CA ARG A 122 8.42 9.44 -10.59
C ARG A 122 9.32 8.73 -9.59
N GLN A 123 10.63 8.81 -9.77
CA GLN A 123 11.62 8.18 -8.88
C GLN A 123 11.54 8.73 -7.45
N ALA A 124 11.44 10.06 -7.29
CA ALA A 124 11.28 10.66 -5.97
C ALA A 124 10.01 10.17 -5.26
N ARG A 125 8.86 10.09 -5.96
CA ARG A 125 7.61 9.54 -5.40
C ARG A 125 7.73 8.07 -5.02
N GLU A 126 8.38 7.25 -5.85
CA GLU A 126 8.62 5.83 -5.56
C GLU A 126 9.48 5.66 -4.31
N LEU A 127 10.62 6.35 -4.24
CA LEU A 127 11.53 6.31 -3.10
C LEU A 127 10.87 6.80 -1.82
N SER A 128 10.15 7.91 -1.88
CA SER A 128 9.36 8.44 -0.77
C SER A 128 8.33 7.44 -0.25
N LYS A 129 7.60 6.80 -1.15
CA LYS A 129 6.62 5.77 -0.80
C LYS A 129 7.29 4.55 -0.16
N PHE A 130 8.43 4.11 -0.68
CA PHE A 130 9.15 2.96 -0.12
C PHE A 130 9.54 3.18 1.32
N HIS A 131 10.20 4.27 1.64
CA HIS A 131 10.64 4.48 3.02
C HIS A 131 9.50 4.90 3.95
N SER A 132 8.61 5.81 3.55
CA SER A 132 7.58 6.35 4.44
C SER A 132 6.35 5.44 4.61
N THR A 133 5.97 4.68 3.58
CA THR A 133 4.79 3.81 3.65
C THR A 133 5.17 2.39 4.06
N PHE A 134 6.20 1.80 3.45
CA PHE A 134 6.52 0.39 3.71
C PHE A 134 7.48 0.24 4.88
N ILE A 135 8.64 0.90 4.85
CA ILE A 135 9.65 0.71 5.90
C ILE A 135 9.19 1.31 7.24
N ASP A 136 8.61 2.49 7.25
CA ASP A 136 8.08 3.09 8.48
C ASP A 136 6.89 2.31 9.04
N SER A 137 6.09 1.67 8.18
CA SER A 137 5.05 0.75 8.62
C SER A 137 5.63 -0.49 9.30
N ILE A 138 6.75 -1.03 8.80
CA ILE A 138 7.47 -2.13 9.44
C ILE A 138 7.88 -1.73 10.86
N PHE A 139 8.59 -0.62 11.03
CA PHE A 139 9.04 -0.16 12.36
C PHE A 139 7.88 0.15 13.32
N ARG A 140 6.75 0.63 12.81
CA ARG A 140 5.58 0.96 13.63
C ARG A 140 4.86 -0.28 14.18
N HIS A 141 4.84 -1.36 13.40
CA HIS A 141 4.08 -2.58 13.73
C HIS A 141 4.97 -3.74 14.19
N GLU A 142 6.26 -3.49 14.29
CA GLU A 142 7.20 -4.50 14.77
C GLU A 142 7.00 -4.77 16.25
N HIS A 143 7.03 -6.04 16.62
CA HIS A 143 7.07 -6.52 18.00
C HIS A 143 8.01 -7.72 18.10
N LYS A 144 9.07 -7.59 18.92
CA LYS A 144 10.10 -8.65 19.16
C LYS A 144 10.67 -9.25 17.85
N GLY A 145 10.99 -8.41 16.88
CA GLY A 145 11.55 -8.80 15.58
C GLY A 145 10.52 -9.38 14.60
N ARG A 146 9.22 -9.22 14.88
CA ARG A 146 8.15 -9.76 14.03
C ARG A 146 7.02 -8.75 13.80
N ILE A 147 6.29 -8.97 12.72
CA ILE A 147 5.06 -8.25 12.39
C ILE A 147 3.90 -9.24 12.47
N HIS A 148 2.85 -8.84 13.18
CA HIS A 148 1.64 -9.62 13.41
C HIS A 148 0.46 -8.95 12.70
N SER A 149 0.43 -9.07 11.36
CA SER A 149 -0.64 -8.47 10.56
C SER A 149 -2.00 -9.10 10.87
N GLU A 150 -3.03 -8.31 10.76
CA GLU A 150 -4.41 -8.82 10.73
C GLU A 150 -4.65 -9.56 9.42
N ILE A 151 -5.28 -10.72 9.52
CA ILE A 151 -5.64 -11.54 8.36
C ILE A 151 -7.16 -11.65 8.32
N ASN A 152 -7.79 -11.12 7.26
CA ASN A 152 -9.23 -11.13 7.11
C ASN A 152 -9.62 -12.16 6.04
N GLN A 153 -10.43 -13.16 6.43
CA GLN A 153 -10.99 -14.15 5.52
C GLN A 153 -12.16 -13.57 4.72
N LEU A 154 -13.04 -12.85 5.38
CA LEU A 154 -14.27 -12.33 4.81
C LEU A 154 -14.26 -10.80 4.85
N ARG A 155 -15.08 -10.20 3.99
CA ARG A 155 -15.30 -8.76 4.02
C ARG A 155 -16.13 -8.37 5.24
N GLY A 156 -15.61 -7.45 6.04
CA GLY A 156 -16.28 -6.82 7.17
C GLY A 156 -15.95 -5.33 7.24
N ASP A 157 -16.39 -4.66 8.29
CA ASP A 157 -16.16 -3.22 8.49
C ASP A 157 -14.68 -2.85 8.60
N GLY A 158 -13.82 -3.77 9.06
CA GLY A 158 -12.39 -3.59 9.23
C GLY A 158 -11.52 -3.96 8.02
N GLY A 159 -12.10 -4.48 6.95
CA GLY A 159 -11.35 -4.94 5.78
C GLY A 159 -11.91 -6.20 5.13
N GLY A 160 -11.11 -6.88 4.33
CA GLY A 160 -11.49 -8.09 3.62
C GLY A 160 -11.83 -7.89 2.16
N THR A 161 -12.11 -8.99 1.46
CA THR A 161 -12.48 -9.01 0.04
C THR A 161 -13.78 -9.74 -0.19
N VAL A 162 -14.46 -9.43 -1.30
CA VAL A 162 -15.66 -10.16 -1.75
C VAL A 162 -15.33 -11.34 -2.66
N SER A 163 -14.04 -11.55 -2.96
CA SER A 163 -13.59 -12.52 -3.96
C SER A 163 -13.07 -13.83 -3.35
N GLY A 164 -13.21 -14.05 -2.04
CA GLY A 164 -12.66 -15.20 -1.32
C GLY A 164 -11.14 -15.16 -1.13
N ARG A 165 -10.48 -14.04 -1.46
CA ARG A 165 -9.06 -13.85 -1.17
C ARG A 165 -8.86 -13.36 0.25
N LEU A 166 -7.83 -13.85 0.92
CA LEU A 166 -7.39 -13.28 2.20
C LEU A 166 -6.89 -11.84 1.97
N SER A 167 -7.20 -10.94 2.88
CA SER A 167 -6.60 -9.60 2.90
C SER A 167 -5.84 -9.37 4.21
N TYR A 168 -4.80 -8.53 4.11
CA TYR A 168 -3.96 -8.18 5.24
C TYR A 168 -4.17 -6.71 5.63
N GLY A 169 -4.19 -6.46 6.94
CA GLY A 169 -4.23 -5.12 7.52
C GLY A 169 -3.23 -4.98 8.67
N ASN A 170 -2.94 -3.78 9.04
CA ASN A 170 -2.18 -3.39 10.23
C ASN A 170 -0.86 -4.19 10.49
N PRO A 171 0.11 -4.22 9.56
CA PRO A 171 0.17 -3.58 8.26
C PRO A 171 -0.27 -4.50 7.11
N ASN A 172 -0.55 -3.94 5.92
CA ASN A 172 -0.83 -4.73 4.73
C ASN A 172 0.48 -5.21 4.08
N LEU A 173 0.92 -6.41 4.44
CA LEU A 173 2.14 -7.02 3.89
C LEU A 173 2.01 -7.43 2.41
N GLN A 174 0.79 -7.55 1.88
CA GLN A 174 0.57 -7.89 0.46
C GLN A 174 0.95 -6.73 -0.49
N GLN A 175 1.06 -5.51 0.03
CA GLN A 175 1.43 -4.34 -0.77
C GLN A 175 2.95 -4.12 -0.87
N ILE A 176 3.75 -4.92 -0.17
CA ILE A 176 5.22 -4.81 -0.25
C ILE A 176 5.65 -5.20 -1.66
N PRO A 177 6.38 -4.33 -2.39
CA PRO A 177 6.82 -4.60 -3.75
C PRO A 177 7.79 -5.78 -3.80
N ALA A 178 7.44 -6.83 -4.54
CA ALA A 178 8.25 -8.05 -4.64
C ALA A 178 9.05 -8.18 -5.94
N ARG A 179 8.86 -7.27 -6.91
CA ARG A 179 9.38 -7.42 -8.28
C ARG A 179 10.33 -6.31 -8.74
N ASN A 180 10.69 -5.37 -7.90
CA ASN A 180 11.73 -4.40 -8.24
C ASN A 180 13.08 -5.10 -8.20
N LYS A 181 13.71 -5.19 -9.36
CA LYS A 181 15.04 -5.79 -9.55
C LYS A 181 16.19 -4.80 -9.28
N GLU A 182 15.93 -3.72 -8.52
CA GLU A 182 16.96 -2.75 -8.12
C GLU A 182 17.20 -2.81 -6.61
#